data_9db9e529fbc16f4ba659d815007a4b96
#
_entry.id   9db9e529fbc16f4ba659d815007a4b96
#
_cell.length_a   1.000
_cell.length_b   1.000
_cell.length_c   1.000
_cell.angle_alpha   90.00
_cell.angle_beta   90.00
_cell.angle_gamma   90.00
#
_symmetry.space_group_name_H-M   'P 1'
#
loop_
_entity.id
_entity.type
_entity.pdbx_description
1 polymer ?
#
loop_
_entity_poly.entity_id
_entity_poly.type
_entity_poly.pdbx_seq_one_letter_code
_entity_poly.pdbx_strand_id
1 'polypeptide(L)'
;IILDGIDETLSACDVIFLCTPVEYNAMYLEKVRPFLKPGALITDIGSTKSDIHHAVEHLGYEDVFVGGHPMAGSEKTGYESSTDHLLENAYYIITPTKKTVPEQIERIRRIALAIGALPLVLDYHEHDFSVAAISHLPHLVASSLVNLVHDNDSSDEIMKRLAAGGF
;
A
#
# COMPACT_ATOMS: atom_id res chain seq x y z
N ILE A 1 -10.27 18.14 9.22
CA ILE A 1 -9.39 18.74 10.25
C ILE A 1 -7.97 18.33 9.89
N ILE A 2 -7.08 19.28 9.76
CA ILE A 2 -5.64 19.05 9.61
C ILE A 2 -5.04 19.15 11.02
N LEU A 3 -4.22 18.17 11.38
CA LEU A 3 -3.52 18.13 12.67
C LEU A 3 -2.04 18.43 12.44
N ASP A 4 -1.41 19.10 13.41
CA ASP A 4 0.02 19.43 13.34
C ASP A 4 0.92 18.23 13.70
N GLY A 5 0.34 17.13 14.18
CA GLY A 5 1.08 15.95 14.60
C GLY A 5 0.18 14.78 15.02
N ILE A 6 0.81 13.76 15.55
CA ILE A 6 0.16 12.59 16.15
C ILE A 6 -0.02 12.86 17.64
N ASP A 7 -1.26 12.97 18.09
CA ASP A 7 -1.63 13.31 19.46
C ASP A 7 -2.94 12.61 19.90
N GLU A 8 -3.46 12.98 21.05
CA GLU A 8 -4.68 12.43 21.64
C GLU A 8 -5.94 12.59 20.79
N THR A 9 -5.96 13.47 19.78
CA THR A 9 -7.11 13.61 18.89
C THR A 9 -7.39 12.34 18.10
N LEU A 10 -6.38 11.49 17.89
CA LEU A 10 -6.54 10.17 17.26
C LEU A 10 -7.44 9.24 18.06
N SER A 11 -7.62 9.46 19.39
CA SER A 11 -8.53 8.67 20.20
C SER A 11 -10.00 8.79 19.80
N ALA A 12 -10.36 9.78 18.98
CA ALA A 12 -11.69 9.91 18.39
C ALA A 12 -11.88 8.99 17.17
N CYS A 13 -10.80 8.51 16.57
CA CYS A 13 -10.85 7.73 15.33
C CYS A 13 -11.25 6.27 15.58
N ASP A 14 -12.08 5.72 14.70
CA ASP A 14 -12.44 4.30 14.68
C ASP A 14 -11.47 3.47 13.82
N VAL A 15 -10.92 4.08 12.76
CA VAL A 15 -9.94 3.49 11.86
C VAL A 15 -8.89 4.54 11.50
N ILE A 16 -7.64 4.15 11.53
CA ILE A 16 -6.50 4.99 11.15
C ILE A 16 -5.81 4.34 9.97
N PHE A 17 -5.68 5.07 8.87
CA PHE A 17 -4.98 4.65 7.66
C PHE A 17 -3.55 5.21 7.66
N LEU A 18 -2.56 4.33 7.56
CA LEU A 18 -1.17 4.71 7.31
C LEU A 18 -0.95 4.86 5.80
N CYS A 19 -0.97 6.10 5.33
CA CYS A 19 -0.80 6.45 3.92
C CYS A 19 0.60 7.02 3.64
N THR A 20 1.60 6.54 4.35
CA THR A 20 3.00 6.95 4.22
C THR A 20 3.77 5.97 3.31
N PRO A 21 4.94 6.35 2.78
CA PRO A 21 5.81 5.40 2.11
C PRO A 21 6.08 4.17 3.00
N VAL A 22 6.18 2.98 2.39
CA VAL A 22 6.17 1.68 3.09
C VAL A 22 7.23 1.60 4.19
N GLU A 23 8.42 2.17 3.95
CA GLU A 23 9.55 2.19 4.89
C GLU A 23 9.27 2.93 6.20
N TYR A 24 8.26 3.81 6.23
CA TYR A 24 7.91 4.58 7.44
C TYR A 24 6.72 3.99 8.21
N ASN A 25 5.99 3.04 7.65
CA ASN A 25 4.76 2.51 8.24
C ASN A 25 5.01 1.91 9.63
N ALA A 26 6.09 1.15 9.83
CA ALA A 26 6.42 0.56 11.13
C ALA A 26 6.63 1.64 12.23
N MET A 27 7.34 2.73 11.90
CA MET A 27 7.55 3.84 12.81
C MET A 27 6.23 4.55 13.17
N TYR A 28 5.35 4.74 12.19
CA TYR A 28 4.05 5.37 12.45
C TYR A 28 3.11 4.47 13.22
N LEU A 29 3.18 3.16 13.02
CA LEU A 29 2.44 2.17 13.80
C LEU A 29 2.74 2.32 15.30
N GLU A 30 4.01 2.43 15.68
CA GLU A 30 4.42 2.66 17.08
C GLU A 30 3.89 4.00 17.64
N LYS A 31 3.98 5.07 16.84
CA LYS A 31 3.54 6.41 17.25
C LYS A 31 2.02 6.53 17.43
N VAL A 32 1.25 5.81 16.62
CA VAL A 32 -0.22 5.88 16.62
C VAL A 32 -0.83 5.00 17.72
N ARG A 33 -0.23 3.84 18.00
CA ARG A 33 -0.77 2.82 18.91
C ARG A 33 -1.17 3.35 20.28
N PRO A 34 -0.39 4.24 20.96
CA PRO A 34 -0.75 4.76 22.28
C PRO A 34 -2.07 5.56 22.32
N PHE A 35 -2.51 6.08 21.20
CA PHE A 35 -3.71 6.92 21.12
C PHE A 35 -4.95 6.16 20.67
N LEU A 36 -4.86 4.85 20.41
CA LEU A 36 -6.01 4.06 19.97
C LEU A 36 -7.01 3.87 21.09
N LYS A 37 -8.27 4.20 20.83
CA LYS A 37 -9.37 3.80 21.71
C LYS A 37 -9.66 2.30 21.58
N PRO A 38 -10.30 1.69 22.60
CA PRO A 38 -10.75 0.29 22.50
C PRO A 38 -11.60 0.04 21.25
N GLY A 39 -11.24 -1.00 20.48
CA GLY A 39 -11.93 -1.39 19.25
C GLY A 39 -11.58 -0.56 18.00
N ALA A 40 -10.67 0.41 18.10
CA ALA A 40 -10.10 1.08 16.92
C ALA A 40 -9.14 0.16 16.16
N LEU A 41 -9.01 0.39 14.86
CA LEU A 41 -8.11 -0.35 13.97
C LEU A 41 -7.07 0.57 13.33
N ILE A 42 -5.90 0.01 13.09
CA ILE A 42 -4.90 0.57 12.18
C ILE A 42 -4.89 -0.27 10.90
N THR A 43 -4.82 0.38 9.77
CA THR A 43 -4.58 -0.25 8.47
C THR A 43 -3.57 0.58 7.69
N ASP A 44 -2.90 -0.02 6.73
CA ASP A 44 -2.01 0.67 5.81
C ASP A 44 -2.53 0.57 4.37
N ILE A 45 -1.86 1.24 3.44
CA ILE A 45 -2.13 1.16 2.00
C ILE A 45 -0.88 0.80 1.20
N GLY A 46 0.15 0.29 1.85
CA GLY A 46 1.44 -0.03 1.23
C GLY A 46 1.35 -1.13 0.18
N SER A 47 2.25 -1.07 -0.79
CA SER A 47 2.32 -2.04 -1.91
C SER A 47 2.98 -3.37 -1.53
N THR A 48 3.67 -3.44 -0.39
CA THR A 48 4.24 -4.68 0.18
C THR A 48 3.71 -4.88 1.60
N LYS A 49 3.57 -6.14 2.03
CA LYS A 49 2.92 -6.48 3.30
C LYS A 49 3.84 -7.18 4.30
N SER A 50 4.87 -7.89 3.84
CA SER A 50 5.71 -8.70 4.75
C SER A 50 6.34 -7.86 5.85
N ASP A 51 6.96 -6.73 5.53
CA ASP A 51 7.68 -5.90 6.51
C ASP A 51 6.74 -5.33 7.58
N ILE A 52 5.56 -4.82 7.18
CA ILE A 52 4.61 -4.28 8.14
C ILE A 52 4.00 -5.39 9.01
N HIS A 53 3.72 -6.57 8.47
CA HIS A 53 3.23 -7.72 9.24
C HIS A 53 4.26 -8.20 10.25
N HIS A 54 5.55 -8.29 9.86
CA HIS A 54 6.63 -8.62 10.80
C HIS A 54 6.77 -7.56 11.92
N ALA A 55 6.68 -6.27 11.57
CA ALA A 55 6.70 -5.20 12.57
C ALA A 55 5.50 -5.30 13.53
N VAL A 56 4.30 -5.54 13.03
CA VAL A 56 3.08 -5.73 13.81
C VAL A 56 3.20 -6.92 14.76
N GLU A 57 3.74 -8.06 14.30
CA GLU A 57 3.97 -9.25 15.12
C GLU A 57 5.02 -8.97 16.21
N HIS A 58 6.15 -8.34 15.83
CA HIS A 58 7.21 -7.98 16.78
C HIS A 58 6.74 -7.04 17.89
N LEU A 59 5.90 -6.07 17.54
CA LEU A 59 5.33 -5.08 18.48
C LEU A 59 4.13 -5.63 19.26
N GLY A 60 3.60 -6.80 18.93
CA GLY A 60 2.41 -7.37 19.53
C GLY A 60 1.12 -6.60 19.22
N TYR A 61 1.02 -5.97 18.04
CA TYR A 61 -0.12 -5.14 17.62
C TYR A 61 -1.08 -5.86 16.66
N GLU A 62 -0.99 -7.17 16.58
CA GLU A 62 -1.78 -8.01 15.67
C GLU A 62 -3.30 -7.92 15.90
N ASP A 63 -3.73 -7.60 17.13
CA ASP A 63 -5.14 -7.46 17.52
C ASP A 63 -5.79 -6.14 17.08
N VAL A 64 -4.99 -5.16 16.67
CA VAL A 64 -5.46 -3.82 16.25
C VAL A 64 -5.08 -3.48 14.81
N PHE A 65 -4.38 -4.37 14.10
CA PHE A 65 -3.91 -4.12 12.74
C PHE A 65 -4.56 -5.06 11.73
N VAL A 66 -4.96 -4.49 10.59
CA VAL A 66 -5.39 -5.23 9.40
C VAL A 66 -4.70 -4.58 8.20
N GLY A 67 -3.84 -5.30 7.52
CA GLY A 67 -3.13 -4.76 6.36
C GLY A 67 -4.07 -4.48 5.18
N GLY A 68 -3.75 -3.45 4.41
CA GLY A 68 -4.48 -3.07 3.22
C GLY A 68 -3.55 -2.73 2.06
N HIS A 69 -4.00 -2.97 0.83
CA HIS A 69 -3.33 -2.54 -0.39
C HIS A 69 -4.34 -2.30 -1.50
N PRO A 70 -4.68 -1.04 -1.81
CA PRO A 70 -5.43 -0.74 -3.01
C PRO A 70 -4.54 -0.94 -4.25
N MET A 71 -4.96 -1.83 -5.15
CA MET A 71 -4.24 -2.14 -6.40
C MET A 71 -4.49 -1.03 -7.44
N ALA A 72 -4.23 0.21 -7.04
CA ALA A 72 -4.37 1.41 -7.84
C ALA A 72 -3.31 2.44 -7.44
N GLY A 73 -2.86 3.22 -8.40
CA GLY A 73 -1.87 4.26 -8.20
C GLY A 73 -1.49 4.92 -9.52
N SER A 74 -0.64 5.92 -9.44
CA SER A 74 -0.04 6.54 -10.61
C SER A 74 1.39 7.00 -10.27
N GLU A 75 2.20 7.24 -11.28
CA GLU A 75 3.56 7.79 -11.14
C GLU A 75 3.54 9.28 -10.76
N LYS A 76 2.37 9.90 -10.79
CA LYS A 76 2.19 11.32 -10.42
C LYS A 76 2.15 11.46 -8.91
N THR A 77 2.73 12.51 -8.41
CA THR A 77 2.78 12.86 -6.99
C THR A 77 2.05 14.16 -6.70
N GLY A 78 1.70 14.37 -5.44
CA GLY A 78 1.08 15.61 -4.98
C GLY A 78 -0.44 15.58 -5.03
N TYR A 79 -1.04 16.49 -4.28
CA TYR A 79 -2.50 16.59 -4.13
C TYR A 79 -3.21 16.89 -5.46
N GLU A 80 -2.59 17.66 -6.33
CA GLU A 80 -3.13 18.03 -7.65
C GLU A 80 -3.32 16.83 -8.58
N SER A 81 -2.66 15.73 -8.27
CA SER A 81 -2.78 14.46 -9.02
C SER A 81 -3.80 13.50 -8.41
N SER A 82 -4.43 13.88 -7.30
CA SER A 82 -5.47 13.06 -6.68
C SER A 82 -6.77 13.11 -7.48
N THR A 83 -7.51 11.99 -7.43
CA THR A 83 -8.86 11.88 -7.99
C THR A 83 -9.73 11.05 -7.07
N ASP A 84 -10.99 11.39 -6.96
CA ASP A 84 -11.99 10.69 -6.18
C ASP A 84 -12.41 9.34 -6.78
N HIS A 85 -12.06 9.09 -8.05
CA HIS A 85 -12.35 7.83 -8.77
C HIS A 85 -11.18 6.83 -8.80
N LEU A 86 -10.03 7.17 -8.19
CA LEU A 86 -8.80 6.35 -8.28
C LEU A 86 -9.01 4.89 -7.87
N LEU A 87 -9.84 4.66 -6.88
CA LEU A 87 -10.07 3.34 -6.29
C LEU A 87 -11.30 2.62 -6.85
N GLU A 88 -12.09 3.26 -7.70
CA GLU A 88 -13.28 2.64 -8.29
C GLU A 88 -12.90 1.45 -9.18
N ASN A 89 -13.53 0.30 -8.92
CA ASN A 89 -13.28 -0.97 -9.60
C ASN A 89 -11.86 -1.54 -9.45
N ALA A 90 -11.00 -0.92 -8.62
CA ALA A 90 -9.71 -1.48 -8.29
C ALA A 90 -9.85 -2.55 -7.19
N TYR A 91 -9.05 -3.61 -7.24
CA TYR A 91 -8.97 -4.54 -6.12
C TYR A 91 -8.39 -3.82 -4.89
N TYR A 92 -9.01 -4.06 -3.73
CA TYR A 92 -8.50 -3.66 -2.44
C TYR A 92 -8.14 -4.92 -1.65
N ILE A 93 -6.85 -5.22 -1.57
CA ILE A 93 -6.38 -6.41 -0.87
C ILE A 93 -6.43 -6.14 0.63
N ILE A 94 -6.96 -7.08 1.39
CA ILE A 94 -7.03 -7.07 2.85
C ILE A 94 -6.20 -8.24 3.35
N THR A 95 -5.18 -7.94 4.16
CA THR A 95 -4.29 -8.98 4.72
C THR A 95 -4.44 -9.02 6.23
N PRO A 96 -5.26 -9.96 6.75
CA PRO A 96 -5.44 -10.10 8.20
C PRO A 96 -4.18 -10.66 8.88
N THR A 97 -4.02 -10.33 10.16
CA THR A 97 -3.04 -10.99 11.04
C THR A 97 -3.61 -12.28 11.61
N LYS A 98 -2.79 -13.03 12.35
CA LYS A 98 -3.23 -14.25 13.04
C LYS A 98 -4.27 -13.99 14.15
N LYS A 99 -4.34 -12.74 14.68
CA LYS A 99 -5.26 -12.35 15.75
C LYS A 99 -6.46 -11.54 15.25
N THR A 100 -6.49 -11.23 13.95
CA THR A 100 -7.61 -10.48 13.35
C THR A 100 -8.90 -11.25 13.48
N VAL A 101 -9.94 -10.63 14.02
CA VAL A 101 -11.28 -11.23 14.11
C VAL A 101 -12.14 -10.86 12.90
N PRO A 102 -13.17 -11.67 12.56
CA PRO A 102 -14.00 -11.44 11.36
C PRO A 102 -14.61 -10.04 11.26
N GLU A 103 -15.00 -9.44 12.38
CA GLU A 103 -15.59 -8.10 12.45
C GLU A 103 -14.62 -7.01 11.97
N GLN A 104 -13.32 -7.20 12.22
CA GLN A 104 -12.28 -6.26 11.78
C GLN A 104 -12.10 -6.32 10.27
N ILE A 105 -12.06 -7.52 9.70
CA ILE A 105 -12.00 -7.73 8.25
C ILE A 105 -13.23 -7.09 7.59
N GLU A 106 -14.43 -7.36 8.14
CA GLU A 106 -15.67 -6.84 7.60
C GLU A 106 -15.76 -5.31 7.69
N ARG A 107 -15.14 -4.70 8.71
CA ARG A 107 -15.04 -3.24 8.82
C ARG A 107 -14.23 -2.65 7.66
N ILE A 108 -13.02 -3.17 7.39
CA ILE A 108 -12.19 -2.71 6.28
C ILE A 108 -12.87 -3.02 4.93
N ARG A 109 -13.48 -4.20 4.81
CA ARG A 109 -14.23 -4.59 3.61
C ARG A 109 -15.35 -3.61 3.27
N ARG A 110 -16.15 -3.19 4.26
CA ARG A 110 -17.21 -2.19 4.06
C ARG A 110 -16.66 -0.84 3.63
N ILE A 111 -15.52 -0.41 4.18
CA ILE A 111 -14.88 0.84 3.75
C ILE A 111 -14.44 0.71 2.28
N ALA A 112 -13.77 -0.39 1.92
CA ALA A 112 -13.35 -0.62 0.54
C ALA A 112 -14.54 -0.60 -0.44
N LEU A 113 -15.65 -1.26 -0.11
CA LEU A 113 -16.87 -1.23 -0.92
C LEU A 113 -17.48 0.18 -1.02
N ALA A 114 -17.45 0.94 0.08
CA ALA A 114 -18.03 2.30 0.11
C ALA A 114 -17.26 3.30 -0.78
N ILE A 115 -15.97 3.06 -1.02
CA ILE A 115 -15.15 3.86 -1.94
C ILE A 115 -15.11 3.27 -3.37
N GLY A 116 -15.98 2.30 -3.68
CA GLY A 116 -16.11 1.71 -5.02
C GLY A 116 -15.07 0.63 -5.36
N ALA A 117 -14.23 0.23 -4.41
CA ALA A 117 -13.21 -0.79 -4.62
C ALA A 117 -13.77 -2.22 -4.50
N LEU A 118 -13.02 -3.19 -5.00
CA LEU A 118 -13.35 -4.63 -4.99
C LEU A 118 -12.50 -5.33 -3.90
N PRO A 119 -13.02 -5.56 -2.69
CA PRO A 119 -12.24 -6.14 -1.60
C PRO A 119 -11.94 -7.62 -1.83
N LEU A 120 -10.69 -8.00 -1.62
CA LEU A 120 -10.18 -9.37 -1.69
C LEU A 120 -9.32 -9.66 -0.46
N VAL A 121 -9.62 -10.73 0.26
CA VAL A 121 -8.84 -11.15 1.44
C VAL A 121 -7.80 -12.18 1.02
N LEU A 122 -6.53 -11.92 1.32
CA LEU A 122 -5.41 -12.82 1.05
C LEU A 122 -4.50 -12.93 2.28
N ASP A 123 -3.75 -14.02 2.36
CA ASP A 123 -2.56 -14.09 3.21
C ASP A 123 -1.49 -13.11 2.70
N TYR A 124 -0.73 -12.49 3.60
CA TYR A 124 0.23 -11.45 3.20
C TYR A 124 1.43 -12.00 2.40
N HIS A 125 1.81 -13.26 2.59
CA HIS A 125 2.85 -13.90 1.77
C HIS A 125 2.33 -14.18 0.35
N GLU A 126 1.08 -14.67 0.22
CA GLU A 126 0.44 -14.87 -1.07
C GLU A 126 0.28 -13.55 -1.82
N HIS A 127 -0.10 -12.49 -1.09
CA HIS A 127 -0.15 -11.13 -1.63
C HIS A 127 1.20 -10.70 -2.20
N ASP A 128 2.27 -10.72 -1.38
CA ASP A 128 3.58 -10.21 -1.79
C ASP A 128 4.17 -11.03 -2.94
N PHE A 129 4.00 -12.36 -2.95
CA PHE A 129 4.41 -13.20 -4.06
C PHE A 129 3.67 -12.85 -5.35
N SER A 130 2.36 -12.67 -5.28
CA SER A 130 1.53 -12.33 -6.44
C SER A 130 1.89 -10.96 -7.01
N VAL A 131 2.00 -9.94 -6.14
CA VAL A 131 2.35 -8.57 -6.55
C VAL A 131 3.77 -8.51 -7.12
N ALA A 132 4.72 -9.24 -6.52
CA ALA A 132 6.07 -9.34 -7.08
C ALA A 132 6.07 -9.90 -8.51
N ALA A 133 5.29 -10.95 -8.76
CA ALA A 133 5.22 -11.61 -10.06
C ALA A 133 4.55 -10.76 -11.16
N ILE A 134 3.44 -10.08 -10.81
CA ILE A 134 2.61 -9.36 -11.82
C ILE A 134 2.95 -7.87 -11.96
N SER A 135 3.65 -7.28 -10.99
CA SER A 135 3.95 -5.85 -10.96
C SER A 135 5.44 -5.58 -10.85
N HIS A 136 6.11 -6.01 -9.77
CA HIS A 136 7.47 -5.62 -9.50
C HIS A 136 8.48 -6.23 -10.48
N LEU A 137 8.37 -7.51 -10.78
CA LEU A 137 9.25 -8.19 -11.74
C LEU A 137 9.12 -7.63 -13.17
N PRO A 138 7.92 -7.43 -13.73
CA PRO A 138 7.77 -6.78 -15.03
C PRO A 138 8.38 -5.38 -15.07
N HIS A 139 8.20 -4.58 -14.01
CA HIS A 139 8.79 -3.26 -13.92
C HIS A 139 10.33 -3.31 -13.87
N LEU A 140 10.90 -4.23 -13.10
CA LEU A 140 12.36 -4.44 -13.04
C LEU A 140 12.93 -4.85 -14.39
N VAL A 141 12.25 -5.76 -15.10
CA VAL A 141 12.65 -6.20 -16.45
C VAL A 141 12.59 -5.04 -17.43
N ALA A 142 11.50 -4.27 -17.46
CA ALA A 142 11.36 -3.12 -18.34
C ALA A 142 12.44 -2.06 -18.07
N SER A 143 12.68 -1.72 -16.80
CA SER A 143 13.74 -0.77 -16.41
C SER A 143 15.13 -1.27 -16.82
N SER A 144 15.39 -2.58 -16.67
CA SER A 144 16.68 -3.17 -17.08
C SER A 144 16.89 -3.11 -18.58
N LEU A 145 15.83 -3.33 -19.38
CA LEU A 145 15.90 -3.22 -20.84
C LEU A 145 16.15 -1.78 -21.29
N VAL A 146 15.47 -0.81 -20.68
CA VAL A 146 15.68 0.62 -20.97
C VAL A 146 17.11 1.03 -20.63
N ASN A 147 17.63 0.62 -19.48
CA ASN A 147 19.02 0.91 -19.10
C ASN A 147 20.02 0.25 -20.05
N LEU A 148 19.78 -1.00 -20.45
CA LEU A 148 20.63 -1.69 -21.42
C LEU A 148 20.74 -0.92 -22.75
N VAL A 149 19.62 -0.43 -23.25
CA VAL A 149 19.62 0.40 -24.48
C VAL A 149 20.33 1.71 -24.24
N HIS A 150 20.03 2.41 -23.15
CA HIS A 150 20.68 3.67 -22.80
C HIS A 150 22.20 3.54 -22.69
N ASP A 151 22.69 2.49 -22.02
CA ASP A 151 24.12 2.29 -21.76
C ASP A 151 24.92 1.85 -23.01
N ASN A 152 24.22 1.29 -24.01
CA ASN A 152 24.84 0.82 -25.27
C ASN A 152 24.54 1.72 -26.49
N ASP A 153 23.76 2.78 -26.31
CA ASP A 153 23.44 3.68 -27.41
C ASP A 153 24.66 4.53 -27.80
N SER A 154 24.72 4.89 -29.08
CA SER A 154 25.77 5.77 -29.62
C SER A 154 25.54 7.23 -29.21
N SER A 155 26.59 8.07 -29.40
CA SER A 155 26.46 9.51 -29.23
C SER A 155 25.35 10.17 -30.08
N ASP A 156 24.95 9.52 -31.15
CA ASP A 156 23.88 9.97 -32.06
C ASP A 156 22.48 9.48 -31.63
N GLU A 157 22.39 8.80 -30.48
CA GLU A 157 21.14 8.26 -29.92
C GLU A 157 20.34 7.39 -30.92
N ILE A 158 21.02 6.54 -31.69
CA ILE A 158 20.40 5.75 -32.75
C ILE A 158 19.39 4.76 -32.18
N MET A 159 19.74 4.04 -31.12
CA MET A 159 18.82 3.06 -30.51
C MET A 159 17.57 3.75 -29.96
N LYS A 160 17.72 4.87 -29.25
CA LYS A 160 16.61 5.68 -28.74
C LYS A 160 15.72 6.22 -29.87
N ARG A 161 16.33 6.69 -30.97
CA ARG A 161 15.57 7.20 -32.14
C ARG A 161 14.83 6.10 -32.91
N LEU A 162 15.32 4.87 -32.88
CA LEU A 162 14.70 3.71 -33.53
C LEU A 162 13.76 2.95 -32.57
N ALA A 163 13.72 3.32 -31.30
CA ALA A 163 12.81 2.72 -30.35
C ALA A 163 11.35 2.86 -30.83
N ALA A 164 10.63 1.75 -30.81
CA ALA A 164 9.23 1.66 -31.22
C ALA A 164 8.38 1.23 -30.01
N GLY A 165 7.13 0.83 -30.22
CA GLY A 165 6.16 0.53 -29.16
C GLY A 165 6.52 -0.59 -28.16
N GLY A 166 7.72 -1.16 -28.23
CA GLY A 166 8.27 -2.09 -27.25
C GLY A 166 9.16 -1.42 -26.19
N PHE A 167 9.44 -0.12 -26.32
CA PHE A 167 10.26 0.68 -25.42
C PHE A 167 9.56 1.96 -25.01
#